data_dcbad52d8c7e5c0e5e9cd43cb887a9bc
#
_entry.id   dcbad52d8c7e5c0e5e9cd43cb887a9bc
#
_cell.length_a   1.000
_cell.length_b   1.000
_cell.length_c   1.000
_cell.angle_alpha   90.00
_cell.angle_beta   90.00
_cell.angle_gamma   90.00
#
_symmetry.space_group_name_H-M   'P 1'
#
loop_
_entity.id
_entity.type
_entity.pdbx_description
1 polymer ?
#
loop_
_entity_poly.entity_id
_entity_poly.type
_entity_poly.pdbx_seq_one_letter_code
_entity_poly.pdbx_strand_id
1 'polypeptide(L)'
;CKAIRVENGHATVVPELCVLCGRCVTHCPAHAKHVRDDLTKTKQLFNLGKKVFASLAPSFASEFSDYTTEELCAALKLLGFYAVSETAIGADIVSCEMAKQLEEATTKNQDSLKSKLFLSSACPATVEYIRHQLPEFSEYITDCASPLLAHARYIKETFGKDCSVVFIGPCIAKKREADIFP
;
A
#
# COMPACT_ATOMS: atom_id res chain seq x y z
N CYS A 1 1.26 -8.91 -17.28
CA CYS A 1 0.16 -9.66 -16.66
C CYS A 1 -0.88 -10.00 -17.73
N LYS A 2 -1.58 -11.10 -17.61
CA LYS A 2 -2.63 -11.52 -18.55
C LYS A 2 -3.98 -10.83 -18.28
N ALA A 3 -3.99 -9.68 -17.62
CA ALA A 3 -5.19 -8.95 -17.21
C ALA A 3 -5.66 -7.88 -18.20
N ILE A 4 -5.09 -7.82 -19.41
CA ILE A 4 -5.57 -6.96 -20.50
C ILE A 4 -6.24 -7.83 -21.54
N ARG A 5 -7.49 -7.52 -21.85
CA ARG A 5 -8.27 -8.13 -22.93
C ARG A 5 -8.54 -7.08 -24.00
N VAL A 6 -8.41 -7.44 -25.25
CA VAL A 6 -8.75 -6.57 -26.39
C VAL A 6 -10.00 -7.13 -27.06
N GLU A 7 -11.08 -6.36 -27.03
CA GLU A 7 -12.36 -6.72 -27.66
C GLU A 7 -12.86 -5.52 -28.48
N ASN A 8 -13.24 -5.77 -29.72
CA ASN A 8 -13.74 -4.73 -30.66
C ASN A 8 -12.81 -3.51 -30.76
N GLY A 9 -11.48 -3.75 -30.75
CA GLY A 9 -10.47 -2.68 -30.84
C GLY A 9 -10.24 -1.91 -29.54
N HIS A 10 -10.92 -2.26 -28.44
CA HIS A 10 -10.76 -1.62 -27.13
C HIS A 10 -10.03 -2.53 -26.15
N ALA A 11 -8.96 -2.00 -25.54
CA ALA A 11 -8.22 -2.70 -24.50
C ALA A 11 -8.85 -2.41 -23.12
N THR A 12 -9.35 -3.45 -22.45
CA THR A 12 -9.94 -3.37 -21.12
C THR A 12 -9.11 -4.12 -20.09
N VAL A 13 -9.15 -3.68 -18.85
CA VAL A 13 -8.54 -4.41 -17.71
C VAL A 13 -9.57 -5.37 -17.16
N VAL A 14 -9.18 -6.62 -16.99
CA VAL A 14 -9.96 -7.66 -16.32
C VAL A 14 -9.64 -7.57 -14.82
N PRO A 15 -10.57 -7.03 -13.99
CA PRO A 15 -10.27 -6.72 -12.58
C PRO A 15 -9.84 -7.96 -11.77
N GLU A 16 -10.44 -9.12 -12.07
CA GLU A 16 -10.22 -10.39 -11.38
C GLU A 16 -8.80 -10.94 -11.59
N LEU A 17 -8.15 -10.52 -12.68
CA LEU A 17 -6.78 -10.93 -13.03
C LEU A 17 -5.76 -9.83 -12.77
N CYS A 18 -6.23 -8.62 -12.41
CA CYS A 18 -5.38 -7.45 -12.26
C CYS A 18 -4.75 -7.39 -10.88
N VAL A 19 -3.42 -7.49 -10.83
CA VAL A 19 -2.62 -7.34 -9.59
C VAL A 19 -2.26 -5.87 -9.29
N LEU A 20 -2.81 -4.92 -10.03
CA LEU A 20 -2.59 -3.47 -9.86
C LEU A 20 -1.12 -3.03 -9.87
N CYS A 21 -0.27 -3.71 -10.65
CA CYS A 21 1.17 -3.39 -10.74
C CYS A 21 1.49 -2.10 -11.50
N GLY A 22 0.53 -1.50 -12.22
CA GLY A 22 0.70 -0.24 -12.95
C GLY A 22 1.40 -0.34 -14.31
N ARG A 23 1.93 -1.48 -14.71
CA ARG A 23 2.67 -1.61 -16.00
C ARG A 23 1.86 -1.20 -17.21
N CYS A 24 0.55 -1.43 -17.21
CA CYS A 24 -0.32 -1.02 -18.32
C CYS A 24 -0.46 0.52 -18.42
N VAL A 25 -0.22 1.24 -17.34
CA VAL A 25 -0.19 2.71 -17.35
C VAL A 25 1.13 3.22 -17.90
N THR A 26 2.24 2.71 -17.37
CA THR A 26 3.59 3.18 -17.73
C THR A 26 4.03 2.77 -19.15
N HIS A 27 3.53 1.64 -19.67
CA HIS A 27 3.95 1.09 -20.98
C HIS A 27 2.88 1.20 -22.07
N CYS A 28 1.78 1.92 -21.83
CA CYS A 28 0.75 2.09 -22.85
C CYS A 28 1.22 3.13 -23.90
N PRO A 29 1.48 2.75 -25.17
CA PRO A 29 1.97 3.70 -26.17
C PRO A 29 0.93 4.76 -26.53
N ALA A 30 -0.36 4.45 -26.35
CA ALA A 30 -1.46 5.37 -26.59
C ALA A 30 -1.84 6.20 -25.34
N HIS A 31 -1.13 6.05 -24.22
CA HIS A 31 -1.45 6.68 -22.93
C HIS A 31 -2.92 6.56 -22.53
N ALA A 32 -3.59 5.47 -22.94
CA ALA A 32 -5.03 5.25 -22.76
C ALA A 32 -5.39 4.65 -21.37
N LYS A 33 -4.40 4.41 -20.53
CA LYS A 33 -4.60 3.88 -19.19
C LYS A 33 -4.19 4.90 -18.15
N HIS A 34 -5.12 5.16 -17.22
CA HIS A 34 -4.91 6.16 -16.16
C HIS A 34 -5.09 5.51 -14.78
N VAL A 35 -4.37 6.03 -13.80
CA VAL A 35 -4.60 5.71 -12.39
C VAL A 35 -5.79 6.53 -11.91
N ARG A 36 -6.64 5.96 -11.06
CA ARG A 36 -7.74 6.67 -10.43
C ARG A 36 -7.20 7.91 -9.68
N ASP A 37 -7.83 9.05 -9.90
CA ASP A 37 -7.52 10.28 -9.17
C ASP A 37 -8.33 10.32 -7.86
N ASP A 38 -7.64 10.40 -6.73
CA ASP A 38 -8.24 10.52 -5.39
C ASP A 38 -8.01 11.90 -4.76
N LEU A 39 -7.50 12.90 -5.51
CA LEU A 39 -7.25 14.26 -5.01
C LEU A 39 -8.55 14.93 -4.54
N THR A 40 -9.65 14.73 -5.26
CA THR A 40 -10.96 15.26 -4.87
C THR A 40 -11.41 14.70 -3.52
N LYS A 41 -11.25 13.40 -3.29
CA LYS A 41 -11.55 12.77 -2.00
C LYS A 41 -10.69 13.36 -0.88
N THR A 42 -9.40 13.53 -1.13
CA THR A 42 -8.47 14.12 -0.14
C THR A 42 -8.88 15.56 0.22
N LYS A 43 -9.23 16.40 -0.77
CA LYS A 43 -9.72 17.75 -0.53
C LYS A 43 -11.02 17.76 0.29
N GLN A 44 -11.92 16.81 0.06
CA GLN A 44 -13.14 16.67 0.86
C GLN A 44 -12.85 16.37 2.32
N LEU A 45 -11.82 15.54 2.62
CA LEU A 45 -11.43 15.25 4.01
C LEU A 45 -11.01 16.52 4.78
N PHE A 46 -10.29 17.45 4.13
CA PHE A 46 -9.92 18.72 4.76
C PHE A 46 -11.15 19.56 5.10
N ASN A 47 -12.17 19.55 4.24
CA ASN A 47 -13.41 20.32 4.44
C ASN A 47 -14.30 19.76 5.56
N LEU A 48 -14.12 18.50 5.95
CA LEU A 48 -14.90 17.88 7.04
C LEU A 48 -14.44 18.27 8.45
N GLY A 49 -13.41 19.12 8.58
CA GLY A 49 -12.88 19.56 9.87
C GLY A 49 -12.19 18.47 10.68
N LYS A 50 -11.89 17.30 10.06
CA LYS A 50 -11.16 16.21 10.69
C LYS A 50 -9.65 16.45 10.64
N LYS A 51 -8.93 15.87 11.60
CA LYS A 51 -7.47 15.80 11.52
C LYS A 51 -7.07 14.83 10.41
N VAL A 52 -6.45 15.35 9.35
CA VAL A 52 -5.97 14.55 8.21
C VAL A 52 -4.46 14.38 8.32
N PHE A 53 -4.00 13.15 8.43
CA PHE A 53 -2.58 12.81 8.49
C PHE A 53 -2.07 12.37 7.13
N ALA A 54 -0.89 12.83 6.74
CA ALA A 54 -0.17 12.28 5.59
C ALA A 54 0.72 11.12 6.04
N SER A 55 0.58 9.96 5.37
CA SER A 55 1.50 8.83 5.48
C SER A 55 2.36 8.80 4.22
N LEU A 56 3.64 9.18 4.31
CA LEU A 56 4.55 9.26 3.18
C LEU A 56 5.23 7.92 2.91
N ALA A 57 5.16 7.45 1.66
CA ALA A 57 5.96 6.32 1.23
C ALA A 57 7.45 6.68 1.20
N PRO A 58 8.38 5.74 1.50
CA PRO A 58 9.82 6.02 1.50
C PRO A 58 10.39 6.58 0.19
N SER A 59 9.69 6.36 -0.92
CA SER A 59 10.04 6.95 -2.24
C SER A 59 10.04 8.47 -2.27
N PHE A 60 9.50 9.15 -1.25
CA PHE A 60 9.54 10.60 -1.18
C PHE A 60 10.98 11.13 -1.21
N ALA A 61 11.92 10.41 -0.60
CA ALA A 61 13.32 10.80 -0.53
C ALA A 61 14.00 10.87 -1.91
N SER A 62 13.56 10.03 -2.87
CA SER A 62 14.07 10.08 -4.25
C SER A 62 13.26 11.01 -5.15
N GLU A 63 11.95 11.11 -4.93
CA GLU A 63 11.07 11.93 -5.76
C GLU A 63 11.22 13.43 -5.48
N PHE A 64 11.50 13.78 -4.23
CA PHE A 64 11.67 15.15 -3.75
C PHE A 64 13.11 15.42 -3.26
N SER A 65 14.11 14.87 -3.97
CA SER A 65 15.53 14.96 -3.59
C SER A 65 16.07 16.39 -3.49
N ASP A 66 15.42 17.33 -4.18
CA ASP A 66 15.82 18.75 -4.19
C ASP A 66 15.31 19.54 -2.98
N TYR A 67 14.49 18.89 -2.12
CA TYR A 67 13.88 19.51 -0.94
C TYR A 67 14.27 18.76 0.32
N THR A 68 14.38 19.50 1.41
CA THR A 68 14.54 18.89 2.73
C THR A 68 13.23 18.26 3.23
N THR A 69 13.34 17.33 4.16
CA THR A 69 12.14 16.72 4.79
C THR A 69 11.29 17.78 5.49
N GLU A 70 11.91 18.79 6.09
CA GLU A 70 11.25 19.91 6.77
C GLU A 70 10.42 20.75 5.79
N GLU A 71 10.99 21.07 4.62
CA GLU A 71 10.31 21.81 3.57
C GLU A 71 9.10 21.04 3.02
N LEU A 72 9.26 19.73 2.78
CA LEU A 72 8.17 18.88 2.33
C LEU A 72 7.06 18.79 3.39
N CYS A 73 7.42 18.62 4.65
CA CYS A 73 6.46 18.61 5.77
C CYS A 73 5.73 19.96 5.90
N ALA A 74 6.44 21.08 5.76
CA ALA A 74 5.83 22.41 5.79
C ALA A 74 4.84 22.62 4.63
N ALA A 75 5.23 22.21 3.42
CA ALA A 75 4.36 22.28 2.24
C ALA A 75 3.07 21.46 2.42
N LEU A 76 3.18 20.24 2.93
CA LEU A 76 2.01 19.40 3.19
C LEU A 76 1.10 19.98 4.27
N LYS A 77 1.64 20.59 5.32
CA LYS A 77 0.84 21.30 6.33
C LYS A 77 0.12 22.51 5.73
N LEU A 78 0.75 23.26 4.84
CA LEU A 78 0.12 24.36 4.12
C LEU A 78 -1.03 23.89 3.21
N LEU A 79 -0.97 22.67 2.68
CA LEU A 79 -2.06 22.05 1.90
C LEU A 79 -3.25 21.62 2.77
N GLY A 80 -3.12 21.60 4.10
CA GLY A 80 -4.20 21.27 5.02
C GLY A 80 -3.99 19.99 5.82
N PHE A 81 -2.86 19.30 5.70
CA PHE A 81 -2.56 18.15 6.56
C PHE A 81 -2.27 18.60 7.99
N TYR A 82 -2.89 17.92 8.94
CA TYR A 82 -2.66 18.15 10.38
C TYR A 82 -1.23 17.77 10.79
N ALA A 83 -0.77 16.62 10.33
CA ALA A 83 0.60 16.16 10.53
C ALA A 83 1.06 15.23 9.41
N VAL A 84 2.36 15.07 9.30
CA VAL A 84 3.04 14.22 8.32
C VAL A 84 3.87 13.18 9.06
N SER A 85 3.80 11.94 8.60
CA SER A 85 4.53 10.82 9.18
C SER A 85 4.95 9.83 8.08
N GLU A 86 6.01 9.10 8.30
CA GLU A 86 6.55 8.14 7.32
C GLU A 86 5.89 6.78 7.44
N THR A 87 5.51 6.20 6.31
CA THR A 87 4.99 4.81 6.26
C THR A 87 6.04 3.79 6.73
N ALA A 88 7.31 4.16 6.80
CA ALA A 88 8.40 3.36 7.35
C ALA A 88 8.13 2.91 8.80
N ILE A 89 7.46 3.73 9.62
CA ILE A 89 7.02 3.34 10.97
C ILE A 89 6.12 2.09 10.91
N GLY A 90 5.21 2.05 9.94
CA GLY A 90 4.38 0.88 9.71
C GLY A 90 5.17 -0.34 9.24
N ALA A 91 6.26 -0.13 8.49
CA ALA A 91 7.15 -1.21 8.08
C ALA A 91 7.91 -1.81 9.28
N ASP A 92 8.36 -0.99 10.21
CA ASP A 92 8.99 -1.45 11.45
C ASP A 92 8.01 -2.29 12.30
N ILE A 93 6.76 -1.82 12.45
CA ILE A 93 5.72 -2.56 13.17
C ILE A 93 5.48 -3.93 12.52
N VAL A 94 5.33 -3.98 11.19
CA VAL A 94 5.11 -5.22 10.45
C VAL A 94 6.32 -6.15 10.54
N SER A 95 7.54 -5.60 10.48
CA SER A 95 8.78 -6.39 10.61
C SER A 95 8.89 -7.06 11.97
N CYS A 96 8.56 -6.35 13.05
CA CYS A 96 8.51 -6.92 14.39
C CYS A 96 7.46 -8.05 14.50
N GLU A 97 6.30 -7.86 13.90
CA GLU A 97 5.24 -8.89 13.92
C GLU A 97 5.63 -10.11 13.11
N MET A 98 6.21 -9.92 11.92
CA MET A 98 6.72 -11.03 11.10
C MET A 98 7.83 -11.81 11.80
N ALA A 99 8.72 -11.14 12.53
CA ALA A 99 9.77 -11.80 13.31
C ALA A 99 9.17 -12.72 14.38
N LYS A 100 8.14 -12.26 15.12
CA LYS A 100 7.41 -13.09 16.10
C LYS A 100 6.77 -14.33 15.44
N GLN A 101 6.07 -14.13 14.31
CA GLN A 101 5.44 -15.24 13.59
C GLN A 101 6.48 -16.26 13.13
N LEU A 102 7.65 -15.81 12.68
CA LEU A 102 8.75 -16.68 12.26
C LEU A 102 9.32 -17.48 13.46
N GLU A 103 9.55 -16.84 14.60
CA GLU A 103 10.01 -17.49 15.83
C GLU A 103 9.02 -18.55 16.31
N GLU A 104 7.72 -18.22 16.33
CA GLU A 104 6.67 -19.17 16.71
C GLU A 104 6.58 -20.36 15.76
N ALA A 105 6.65 -20.12 14.45
CA ALA A 105 6.60 -21.20 13.47
C ALA A 105 7.82 -22.12 13.56
N THR A 106 9.00 -21.56 13.82
CA THR A 106 10.25 -22.32 13.96
C THR A 106 10.24 -23.19 15.22
N THR A 107 9.65 -22.69 16.31
CA THR A 107 9.57 -23.43 17.59
C THR A 107 8.52 -24.55 17.56
N LYS A 108 7.38 -24.32 16.90
CA LYS A 108 6.25 -25.27 16.90
C LYS A 108 6.34 -26.38 15.84
N ASN A 109 7.02 -26.15 14.71
CA ASN A 109 7.00 -27.02 13.53
C ASN A 109 8.37 -27.13 12.85
N GLN A 110 9.35 -27.74 13.52
CA GLN A 110 10.74 -27.83 13.02
C GLN A 110 10.90 -28.53 11.65
N ASP A 111 9.96 -29.38 11.24
CA ASP A 111 10.08 -30.20 10.02
C ASP A 111 9.11 -29.85 8.88
N SER A 112 8.19 -28.88 9.07
CA SER A 112 7.24 -28.53 8.03
C SER A 112 7.82 -27.49 7.07
N LEU A 113 7.40 -27.51 5.79
CA LEU A 113 7.77 -26.50 4.81
C LEU A 113 7.32 -25.10 5.24
N LYS A 114 6.20 -24.99 5.99
CA LYS A 114 5.70 -23.75 6.58
C LYS A 114 6.66 -23.10 7.58
N SER A 115 7.50 -23.87 8.24
CA SER A 115 8.54 -23.32 9.13
C SER A 115 9.75 -22.78 8.37
N LYS A 116 9.86 -23.06 7.07
CA LYS A 116 11.01 -22.70 6.23
C LYS A 116 10.71 -21.65 5.14
N LEU A 117 9.45 -21.43 4.81
CA LEU A 117 9.04 -20.50 3.76
C LEU A 117 8.03 -19.47 4.28
N PHE A 118 8.42 -18.21 4.24
CA PHE A 118 7.59 -17.07 4.57
C PHE A 118 7.58 -16.10 3.39
N LEU A 119 6.40 -15.84 2.85
CA LEU A 119 6.18 -14.86 1.80
C LEU A 119 5.52 -13.61 2.40
N SER A 120 6.22 -12.49 2.34
CA SER A 120 5.75 -11.24 2.94
C SER A 120 4.45 -10.73 2.29
N SER A 121 3.45 -10.42 3.11
CA SER A 121 2.19 -9.77 2.71
C SER A 121 2.30 -8.25 2.53
N ALA A 122 3.48 -7.66 2.75
CA ALA A 122 3.68 -6.20 2.70
C ALA A 122 3.36 -5.56 1.34
N CYS A 123 3.48 -6.32 0.24
CA CYS A 123 3.18 -5.86 -1.12
C CYS A 123 1.86 -6.46 -1.63
N PRO A 124 0.75 -5.71 -1.69
CA PRO A 124 -0.53 -6.24 -2.15
C PRO A 124 -0.49 -6.73 -3.60
N ALA A 125 0.33 -6.13 -4.48
CA ALA A 125 0.49 -6.62 -5.85
C ALA A 125 1.16 -8.00 -5.91
N THR A 126 2.14 -8.27 -5.04
CA THR A 126 2.78 -9.59 -4.92
C THR A 126 1.81 -10.63 -4.36
N VAL A 127 1.06 -10.26 -3.35
CA VAL A 127 0.02 -11.13 -2.75
C VAL A 127 -1.02 -11.55 -3.80
N GLU A 128 -1.57 -10.60 -4.54
CA GLU A 128 -2.54 -10.90 -5.61
C GLU A 128 -1.90 -11.72 -6.74
N TYR A 129 -0.63 -11.45 -7.07
CA TYR A 129 0.08 -12.24 -8.08
C TYR A 129 0.22 -13.71 -7.64
N ILE A 130 0.61 -13.94 -6.39
CA ILE A 130 0.73 -15.30 -5.85
C ILE A 130 -0.64 -15.98 -5.88
N ARG A 131 -1.68 -15.34 -5.37
CA ARG A 131 -3.04 -15.91 -5.33
C ARG A 131 -3.57 -16.30 -6.70
N HIS A 132 -3.27 -15.50 -7.74
CA HIS A 132 -3.80 -15.72 -9.08
C HIS A 132 -2.92 -16.64 -9.94
N GLN A 133 -1.60 -16.60 -9.78
CA GLN A 133 -0.68 -17.28 -10.69
C GLN A 133 0.06 -18.45 -10.04
N LEU A 134 0.15 -18.48 -8.71
CA LEU A 134 0.89 -19.45 -7.93
C LEU A 134 0.09 -19.84 -6.67
N PRO A 135 -1.18 -20.28 -6.81
CA PRO A 135 -2.08 -20.50 -5.67
C PRO A 135 -1.56 -21.50 -4.65
N GLU A 136 -0.69 -22.43 -5.07
CA GLU A 136 -0.01 -23.41 -4.21
C GLU A 136 0.90 -22.77 -3.16
N PHE A 137 1.33 -21.51 -3.40
CA PHE A 137 2.15 -20.75 -2.44
C PHE A 137 1.35 -19.82 -1.54
N SER A 138 0.03 -19.74 -1.72
CA SER A 138 -0.82 -18.80 -0.97
C SER A 138 -0.81 -19.07 0.55
N GLU A 139 -0.63 -20.32 0.95
CA GLU A 139 -0.56 -20.71 2.35
C GLU A 139 0.72 -20.23 3.08
N TYR A 140 1.75 -19.84 2.33
CA TYR A 140 3.01 -19.32 2.87
C TYR A 140 3.03 -17.80 3.01
N ILE A 141 1.97 -17.11 2.57
CA ILE A 141 1.86 -15.65 2.72
C ILE A 141 1.63 -15.34 4.21
N THR A 142 2.42 -14.42 4.76
CA THR A 142 2.29 -14.00 6.16
C THR A 142 0.94 -13.33 6.39
N ASP A 143 0.34 -13.58 7.57
CA ASP A 143 -0.90 -12.93 8.00
C ASP A 143 -0.60 -11.61 8.72
N CYS A 144 0.03 -10.69 7.99
CA CYS A 144 0.35 -9.36 8.47
C CYS A 144 -0.34 -8.30 7.62
N ALA A 145 -0.73 -7.20 8.26
CA ALA A 145 -1.16 -6.01 7.54
C ALA A 145 0.01 -5.46 6.70
N SER A 146 -0.30 -4.75 5.62
CA SER A 146 0.76 -4.01 4.92
C SER A 146 1.28 -2.85 5.77
N PRO A 147 2.52 -2.35 5.51
CA PRO A 147 3.05 -1.17 6.19
C PRO A 147 2.11 0.05 6.19
N LEU A 148 1.39 0.28 5.10
CA LEU A 148 0.38 1.34 5.04
C LEU A 148 -0.72 1.14 6.07
N LEU A 149 -1.32 -0.05 6.12
CA LEU A 149 -2.42 -0.35 7.04
C LEU A 149 -1.96 -0.35 8.50
N ALA A 150 -0.77 -0.90 8.77
CA ALA A 150 -0.17 -0.86 10.10
C ALA A 150 0.06 0.58 10.57
N HIS A 151 0.60 1.43 9.70
CA HIS A 151 0.83 2.84 10.00
C HIS A 151 -0.50 3.61 10.20
N ALA A 152 -1.50 3.36 9.35
CA ALA A 152 -2.81 3.99 9.49
C ALA A 152 -3.50 3.60 10.81
N ARG A 153 -3.40 2.33 11.23
CA ARG A 153 -3.89 1.87 12.54
C ARG A 153 -3.14 2.54 13.67
N TYR A 154 -1.82 2.58 13.62
CA TYR A 154 -0.99 3.25 14.62
C TYR A 154 -1.38 4.73 14.79
N ILE A 155 -1.58 5.47 13.70
CA ILE A 155 -2.03 6.86 13.74
C ILE A 155 -3.42 6.96 14.38
N LYS A 156 -4.38 6.11 13.97
CA LYS A 156 -5.75 6.11 14.52
C LYS A 156 -5.79 5.73 16.00
N GLU A 157 -4.93 4.83 16.45
CA GLU A 157 -4.81 4.45 17.86
C GLU A 157 -4.17 5.57 18.71
N THR A 158 -3.18 6.26 18.16
CA THR A 158 -2.44 7.32 18.87
C THR A 158 -3.22 8.63 18.93
N PHE A 159 -3.89 9.04 17.85
CA PHE A 159 -4.50 10.37 17.71
C PHE A 159 -6.03 10.36 17.69
N GLY A 160 -6.64 9.19 17.80
CA GLY A 160 -8.10 9.00 17.85
C GLY A 160 -8.66 8.46 16.53
N LYS A 161 -9.73 7.67 16.64
CA LYS A 161 -10.36 6.99 15.51
C LYS A 161 -11.01 7.92 14.50
N ASP A 162 -11.31 9.15 14.90
CA ASP A 162 -11.94 10.16 14.03
C ASP A 162 -10.97 10.84 13.06
N CYS A 163 -9.66 10.60 13.19
CA CYS A 163 -8.69 11.12 12.23
C CYS A 163 -8.74 10.34 10.91
N SER A 164 -8.38 11.01 9.82
CA SER A 164 -8.24 10.42 8.49
C SER A 164 -6.76 10.29 8.15
N VAL A 165 -6.41 9.22 7.44
CA VAL A 165 -5.03 9.01 6.97
C VAL A 165 -5.04 8.97 5.45
N VAL A 166 -4.19 9.78 4.83
CA VAL A 166 -3.97 9.83 3.38
C VAL A 166 -2.57 9.32 3.09
N PHE A 167 -2.50 8.23 2.36
CA PHE A 167 -1.24 7.70 1.87
C PHE A 167 -0.78 8.44 0.62
N ILE A 168 0.46 8.91 0.63
CA ILE A 168 1.12 9.56 -0.50
C ILE A 168 2.27 8.68 -0.95
N GLY A 169 2.15 8.11 -2.16
CA GLY A 169 3.16 7.19 -2.69
C GLY A 169 2.82 6.67 -4.08
N PRO A 170 3.77 6.02 -4.78
CA PRO A 170 3.64 5.63 -6.18
C PRO A 170 2.87 4.33 -6.40
N CYS A 171 2.47 3.61 -5.35
CA CYS A 171 1.93 2.26 -5.47
C CYS A 171 0.43 2.26 -5.75
N ILE A 172 0.02 1.85 -6.96
CA ILE A 172 -1.38 1.76 -7.38
C ILE A 172 -2.16 0.72 -6.57
N ALA A 173 -1.56 -0.40 -6.22
CA ALA A 173 -2.20 -1.46 -5.45
C ALA A 173 -2.64 -0.99 -4.05
N LYS A 174 -1.98 0.02 -3.48
CA LYS A 174 -2.35 0.62 -2.21
C LYS A 174 -3.70 1.33 -2.24
N LYS A 175 -4.15 1.81 -3.41
CA LYS A 175 -5.49 2.39 -3.57
C LYS A 175 -6.61 1.37 -3.33
N ARG A 176 -6.44 0.14 -3.87
CA ARG A 176 -7.38 -0.97 -3.62
C ARG A 176 -7.36 -1.40 -2.16
N GLU A 177 -6.17 -1.46 -1.56
CA GLU A 177 -6.03 -1.80 -0.16
C GLU A 177 -6.76 -0.80 0.75
N ALA A 178 -6.64 0.51 0.47
CA ALA A 178 -7.36 1.56 1.18
C ALA A 178 -8.88 1.51 0.97
N ASP A 179 -9.37 0.99 -0.17
CA ASP A 179 -10.81 0.81 -0.42
C ASP A 179 -11.39 -0.36 0.38
N ILE A 180 -10.61 -1.41 0.62
CA ILE A 180 -11.03 -2.61 1.35
C ILE A 180 -10.99 -2.38 2.88
N PHE A 181 -10.05 -1.57 3.33
CA PHE A 181 -9.81 -1.28 4.75
C PHE A 181 -9.88 0.24 5.01
N PRO A 182 -11.07 0.85 5.02
CA PRO A 182 -11.26 2.30 5.15
C PRO A 182 -10.92 2.85 6.54
#